data_a4fa14466ddf757f839e82ae92c13662
#
_entry.id   a4fa14466ddf757f839e82ae92c13662
#
_cell.length_a   1.000
_cell.length_b   1.000
_cell.length_c   1.000
_cell.angle_alpha   90.00
_cell.angle_beta   90.00
_cell.angle_gamma   90.00
#
_symmetry.space_group_name_H-M   'P 1'
#
loop_
_entity.id
_entity.type
_entity.pdbx_description
1 polymer ?
#
loop_
_entity_poly.entity_id
_entity_poly.type
_entity_poly.pdbx_seq_one_letter_code
_entity_poly.pdbx_strand_id
1 'polypeptide(L)'
;MSRPLLPRYQPTGDVVADKATWRSLVRAARRELVDGWSEADRAARAEALAQAGLQWVQEHAARAGLGLDRLTVTAFEPMRTEPPAQRLTGALRQAGARVLVPITLARPRLDWADLADPTRGPLGEAVLAQVDVALIPGLAVSEAGVRLGQGGGYYDHTLPRLHNLTAARRVPVVVVLHDHEVVPQVPADEHDAVVDAVLRPGTGVVGLGR
;
A
#
# COMPACT_ATOMS: atom_id res chain seq x y z
N MET A 1 3.09 -16.46 -20.56
CA MET A 1 4.11 -15.39 -20.51
C MET A 1 4.87 -15.50 -19.19
N SER A 2 6.20 -15.54 -19.23
CA SER A 2 7.03 -15.56 -18.02
C SER A 2 6.81 -14.27 -17.24
N ARG A 3 6.58 -14.38 -15.92
CA ARG A 3 6.46 -13.19 -15.05
C ARG A 3 7.79 -12.43 -15.09
N PRO A 4 7.79 -11.10 -15.23
CA PRO A 4 9.02 -10.33 -15.08
C PRO A 4 9.53 -10.55 -13.66
N LEU A 5 10.75 -11.06 -13.55
CA LEU A 5 11.43 -11.21 -12.27
C LEU A 5 12.31 -9.99 -12.03
N LEU A 6 12.15 -9.37 -10.87
CA LEU A 6 13.07 -8.34 -10.45
C LEU A 6 14.44 -8.97 -10.17
N PRO A 7 15.55 -8.29 -10.54
CA PRO A 7 16.90 -8.79 -10.26
C PRO A 7 17.14 -8.82 -8.74
N ARG A 8 18.12 -9.61 -8.31
CA ARG A 8 18.58 -9.55 -6.93
C ARG A 8 19.29 -8.21 -6.69
N TYR A 9 18.93 -7.52 -5.61
CA TYR A 9 19.61 -6.28 -5.24
C TYR A 9 21.07 -6.54 -4.87
N GLN A 10 21.95 -5.70 -5.41
CA GLN A 10 23.36 -5.66 -5.07
C GLN A 10 23.74 -4.21 -4.74
N PRO A 11 24.12 -3.91 -3.48
CA PRO A 11 24.48 -2.55 -3.08
C PRO A 11 25.72 -2.05 -3.84
N THR A 12 25.64 -0.81 -4.34
CA THR A 12 26.81 -0.14 -4.97
C THR A 12 27.58 0.73 -3.97
N GLY A 13 27.01 0.98 -2.79
CA GLY A 13 27.52 1.92 -1.80
C GLY A 13 26.88 3.32 -1.88
N ASP A 14 26.12 3.61 -2.94
CA ASP A 14 25.32 4.83 -3.08
C ASP A 14 23.83 4.47 -3.03
N VAL A 15 23.24 4.53 -1.85
CA VAL A 15 21.84 4.15 -1.63
C VAL A 15 20.85 5.02 -2.42
N VAL A 16 21.21 6.29 -2.70
CA VAL A 16 20.34 7.20 -3.46
C VAL A 16 20.29 6.78 -4.92
N ALA A 17 21.44 6.49 -5.50
CA ALA A 17 21.56 5.98 -6.87
C ALA A 17 20.91 4.59 -6.99
N ASP A 18 21.13 3.72 -6.02
CA ASP A 18 20.52 2.39 -5.96
C ASP A 18 18.98 2.48 -5.93
N LYS A 19 18.41 3.34 -5.07
CA LYS A 19 16.96 3.59 -5.02
C LYS A 19 16.42 4.10 -6.36
N ALA A 20 17.11 5.03 -7.01
CA ALA A 20 16.72 5.56 -8.31
C ALA A 20 16.70 4.46 -9.38
N THR A 21 17.75 3.64 -9.44
CA THR A 21 17.88 2.49 -10.35
C THR A 21 16.77 1.47 -10.10
N TRP A 22 16.57 1.07 -8.86
CA TRP A 22 15.55 0.07 -8.51
C TRP A 22 14.12 0.55 -8.80
N ARG A 23 13.80 1.82 -8.51
CA ARG A 23 12.51 2.41 -8.91
C ARG A 23 12.30 2.33 -10.42
N SER A 24 13.33 2.58 -11.20
CA SER A 24 13.27 2.49 -12.67
C SER A 24 13.02 1.05 -13.13
N LEU A 25 13.73 0.07 -12.57
CA LEU A 25 13.55 -1.36 -12.86
C LEU A 25 12.14 -1.85 -12.52
N VAL A 26 11.64 -1.56 -11.32
CA VAL A 26 10.29 -1.98 -10.92
C VAL A 26 9.23 -1.33 -11.81
N ARG A 27 9.36 -0.06 -12.14
CA ARG A 27 8.41 0.61 -13.04
C ARG A 27 8.45 0.02 -14.46
N ALA A 28 9.61 -0.38 -14.95
CA ALA A 28 9.73 -1.06 -16.24
C ALA A 28 9.04 -2.43 -16.21
N ALA A 29 9.32 -3.24 -15.18
CA ALA A 29 8.68 -4.53 -14.98
C ALA A 29 7.13 -4.42 -14.85
N ARG A 30 6.64 -3.40 -14.14
CA ARG A 30 5.20 -3.10 -14.06
C ARG A 30 4.57 -2.79 -15.40
N ARG A 31 5.24 -1.95 -16.21
CA ARG A 31 4.72 -1.64 -17.55
C ARG A 31 4.61 -2.90 -18.40
N GLU A 32 5.68 -3.69 -18.47
CA GLU A 32 5.69 -4.95 -19.21
C GLU A 32 4.59 -5.91 -18.74
N LEU A 33 4.45 -6.07 -17.42
CA LEU A 33 3.43 -6.91 -16.81
C LEU A 33 2.02 -6.46 -17.21
N VAL A 34 1.73 -5.17 -17.03
CA VAL A 34 0.37 -4.61 -17.20
C VAL A 34 0.00 -4.48 -18.68
N ASP A 35 0.96 -4.19 -19.55
CA ASP A 35 0.75 -4.11 -21.00
C ASP A 35 0.44 -5.50 -21.58
N GLY A 36 0.86 -6.58 -20.92
CA GLY A 36 0.51 -7.95 -21.27
C GLY A 36 -0.86 -8.44 -20.77
N TRP A 37 -1.60 -7.64 -20.00
CA TRP A 37 -2.88 -8.05 -19.44
C TRP A 37 -4.04 -7.80 -20.39
N SER A 38 -4.92 -8.80 -20.48
CA SER A 38 -6.29 -8.59 -20.97
C SER A 38 -7.13 -7.85 -19.90
N GLU A 39 -8.30 -7.37 -20.31
CA GLU A 39 -9.28 -6.81 -19.36
C GLU A 39 -9.71 -7.85 -18.32
N ALA A 40 -9.88 -9.11 -18.72
CA ALA A 40 -10.20 -10.21 -17.82
C ALA A 40 -9.08 -10.46 -16.78
N ASP A 41 -7.81 -10.40 -17.18
CA ASP A 41 -6.69 -10.53 -16.27
C ASP A 41 -6.67 -9.41 -15.22
N ARG A 42 -6.92 -8.17 -15.65
CA ARG A 42 -7.02 -7.01 -14.75
C ARG A 42 -8.18 -7.16 -13.79
N ALA A 43 -9.36 -7.55 -14.29
CA ALA A 43 -10.55 -7.76 -13.47
C ALA A 43 -10.36 -8.87 -12.43
N ALA A 44 -9.75 -9.99 -12.82
CA ALA A 44 -9.47 -11.11 -11.91
C ALA A 44 -8.51 -10.70 -10.77
N ARG A 45 -7.47 -9.92 -11.07
CA ARG A 45 -6.54 -9.41 -10.05
C ARG A 45 -7.20 -8.39 -9.13
N ALA A 46 -8.05 -7.51 -9.67
CA ALA A 46 -8.80 -6.55 -8.88
C ALA A 46 -9.76 -7.26 -7.91
N GLU A 47 -10.43 -8.32 -8.37
CA GLU A 47 -11.30 -9.15 -7.55
C GLU A 47 -10.54 -9.89 -6.45
N ALA A 48 -9.41 -10.52 -6.79
CA ALA A 48 -8.57 -11.22 -5.82
C ALA A 48 -8.06 -10.29 -4.71
N LEU A 49 -7.62 -9.07 -5.07
CA LEU A 49 -7.22 -8.06 -4.08
C LEU A 49 -8.39 -7.62 -3.20
N ALA A 50 -9.58 -7.44 -3.80
CA ALA A 50 -10.77 -7.02 -3.05
C ALA A 50 -11.21 -8.09 -2.04
N GLN A 51 -11.28 -9.35 -2.46
CA GLN A 51 -11.67 -10.47 -1.60
C GLN A 51 -10.67 -10.65 -0.45
N ALA A 52 -9.38 -10.80 -0.78
CA ALA A 52 -8.36 -11.06 0.23
C ALA A 52 -8.17 -9.88 1.19
N GLY A 53 -8.21 -8.65 0.68
CA GLY A 53 -8.06 -7.45 1.51
C GLY A 53 -9.26 -7.21 2.41
N LEU A 54 -10.50 -7.35 1.88
CA LEU A 54 -11.71 -7.23 2.67
C LEU A 54 -11.77 -8.30 3.77
N GLN A 55 -11.52 -9.56 3.43
CA GLN A 55 -11.49 -10.65 4.41
C GLN A 55 -10.49 -10.35 5.54
N TRP A 56 -9.29 -9.94 5.20
CA TRP A 56 -8.26 -9.65 6.20
C TRP A 56 -8.66 -8.48 7.12
N VAL A 57 -9.27 -7.41 6.57
CA VAL A 57 -9.77 -6.28 7.37
C VAL A 57 -10.92 -6.72 8.27
N GLN A 58 -11.82 -7.58 7.79
CA GLN A 58 -12.90 -8.17 8.61
C GLN A 58 -12.35 -8.98 9.79
N GLU A 59 -11.34 -9.84 9.53
CA GLU A 59 -10.68 -10.62 10.57
C GLU A 59 -9.94 -9.73 11.58
N HIS A 60 -9.35 -8.62 11.11
CA HIS A 60 -8.71 -7.63 11.98
C HIS A 60 -9.75 -6.94 12.88
N ALA A 61 -10.86 -6.49 12.32
CA ALA A 61 -11.97 -5.91 13.05
C ALA A 61 -12.52 -6.87 14.12
N ALA A 62 -12.78 -8.10 13.73
CA ALA A 62 -13.33 -9.13 14.64
C ALA A 62 -12.37 -9.40 15.82
N ARG A 63 -11.06 -9.45 15.60
CA ARG A 63 -10.06 -9.59 16.67
C ARG A 63 -10.07 -8.40 17.65
N ALA A 64 -10.43 -7.21 17.17
CA ALA A 64 -10.59 -6.02 18.01
C ALA A 64 -11.99 -5.90 18.64
N GLY A 65 -12.90 -6.84 18.37
CA GLY A 65 -14.30 -6.79 18.83
C GLY A 65 -15.12 -5.67 18.16
N LEU A 66 -14.74 -5.26 16.94
CA LEU A 66 -15.35 -4.15 16.20
C LEU A 66 -16.10 -4.65 14.96
N GLY A 67 -17.17 -3.96 14.58
CA GLY A 67 -17.79 -4.05 13.26
C GLY A 67 -17.00 -3.20 12.24
N LEU A 68 -17.15 -3.53 10.95
CA LEU A 68 -16.51 -2.74 9.89
C LEU A 68 -16.99 -1.28 9.85
N ASP A 69 -18.22 -1.03 10.22
CA ASP A 69 -18.84 0.30 10.31
C ASP A 69 -18.18 1.24 11.34
N ARG A 70 -17.33 0.68 12.20
CA ARG A 70 -16.55 1.41 13.19
C ARG A 70 -15.06 1.56 12.81
N LEU A 71 -14.65 0.99 11.68
CA LEU A 71 -13.28 1.08 11.23
C LEU A 71 -13.05 2.25 10.27
N THR A 72 -11.91 2.91 10.44
CA THR A 72 -11.35 3.84 9.47
C THR A 72 -10.12 3.22 8.82
N VAL A 73 -10.15 3.08 7.50
CA VAL A 73 -9.08 2.47 6.71
C VAL A 73 -8.52 3.51 5.75
N THR A 74 -7.19 3.70 5.70
CA THR A 74 -6.62 4.44 4.58
C THR A 74 -6.48 3.52 3.38
N ALA A 75 -6.74 4.05 2.18
CA ALA A 75 -6.50 3.38 0.91
C ALA A 75 -5.95 4.38 -0.10
N PHE A 76 -5.82 3.99 -1.36
CA PHE A 76 -5.34 4.87 -2.42
C PHE A 76 -6.05 4.56 -3.74
N GLU A 77 -6.08 5.53 -4.63
CA GLU A 77 -6.57 5.36 -5.99
C GLU A 77 -5.37 4.98 -6.86
N PRO A 78 -5.31 3.72 -7.35
CA PRO A 78 -4.11 3.21 -7.99
C PRO A 78 -3.88 3.83 -9.36
N MET A 79 -2.63 4.12 -9.69
CA MET A 79 -2.19 4.47 -11.03
C MET A 79 -2.29 3.26 -11.96
N ARG A 80 -2.26 3.50 -13.29
CA ARG A 80 -2.42 2.47 -14.33
C ARG A 80 -1.56 1.22 -14.13
N THR A 81 -0.32 1.39 -13.67
CA THR A 81 0.64 0.30 -13.51
C THR A 81 0.71 -0.25 -12.08
N GLU A 82 -0.02 0.34 -11.15
CA GLU A 82 -0.13 -0.21 -9.79
C GLU A 82 -1.11 -1.38 -9.73
N PRO A 83 -1.05 -2.21 -8.69
CA PRO A 83 -2.05 -3.26 -8.47
C PRO A 83 -3.47 -2.65 -8.50
N PRO A 84 -4.45 -3.29 -9.19
CA PRO A 84 -5.77 -2.70 -9.42
C PRO A 84 -6.66 -2.76 -8.16
N ALA A 85 -6.37 -1.90 -7.17
CA ALA A 85 -7.02 -1.89 -5.87
C ALA A 85 -8.37 -1.15 -5.80
N GLN A 86 -8.91 -0.65 -6.93
CA GLN A 86 -10.16 0.12 -6.95
C GLN A 86 -11.36 -0.68 -6.40
N ARG A 87 -11.41 -2.00 -6.70
CA ARG A 87 -12.48 -2.86 -6.17
C ARG A 87 -12.36 -3.06 -4.67
N LEU A 88 -11.14 -3.10 -4.13
CA LEU A 88 -10.91 -3.21 -2.69
C LEU A 88 -11.44 -1.98 -1.94
N THR A 89 -11.13 -0.78 -2.41
CA THR A 89 -11.64 0.45 -1.79
C THR A 89 -13.17 0.51 -1.83
N GLY A 90 -13.76 0.12 -2.94
CA GLY A 90 -15.22 0.01 -3.10
C GLY A 90 -15.83 -1.02 -2.16
N ALA A 91 -15.25 -2.22 -2.05
CA ALA A 91 -15.72 -3.30 -1.20
C ALA A 91 -15.66 -2.93 0.30
N LEU A 92 -14.58 -2.31 0.75
CA LEU A 92 -14.44 -1.82 2.13
C LEU A 92 -15.54 -0.80 2.48
N ARG A 93 -15.77 0.18 1.58
CA ARG A 93 -16.84 1.16 1.77
C ARG A 93 -18.24 0.53 1.78
N GLN A 94 -18.51 -0.40 0.85
CA GLN A 94 -19.80 -1.11 0.81
C GLN A 94 -20.05 -1.97 2.04
N ALA A 95 -18.99 -2.51 2.63
CA ALA A 95 -19.03 -3.26 3.89
C ALA A 95 -19.16 -2.36 5.14
N GLY A 96 -19.22 -1.04 4.97
CA GLY A 96 -19.47 -0.07 6.02
C GLY A 96 -18.23 0.67 6.55
N ALA A 97 -17.02 0.26 6.18
CA ALA A 97 -15.81 0.93 6.66
C ALA A 97 -15.70 2.36 6.11
N ARG A 98 -15.25 3.28 6.95
CA ARG A 98 -14.83 4.60 6.51
C ARG A 98 -13.52 4.50 5.77
N VAL A 99 -13.46 4.91 4.51
CA VAL A 99 -12.26 4.83 3.68
C VAL A 99 -11.71 6.22 3.42
N LEU A 100 -10.48 6.47 3.86
CA LEU A 100 -9.75 7.70 3.60
C LEU A 100 -8.79 7.50 2.43
N VAL A 101 -8.78 8.46 1.51
CA VAL A 101 -7.86 8.48 0.37
C VAL A 101 -6.98 9.73 0.41
N PRO A 102 -5.71 9.64 -0.06
CA PRO A 102 -4.78 10.75 0.02
C PRO A 102 -5.09 11.84 -1.00
N ILE A 103 -4.95 13.08 -0.56
CA ILE A 103 -4.84 14.28 -1.39
C ILE A 103 -3.38 14.68 -1.43
N THR A 104 -2.78 14.70 -2.62
CA THR A 104 -1.39 15.12 -2.80
C THR A 104 -1.24 16.62 -2.65
N LEU A 105 -0.46 17.06 -1.67
CA LEU A 105 -0.04 18.43 -1.46
C LEU A 105 1.39 18.67 -1.97
N ALA A 106 1.94 19.85 -1.68
CA ALA A 106 3.37 20.09 -1.89
C ALA A 106 4.20 19.07 -1.09
N ARG A 107 5.20 18.46 -1.76
CA ARG A 107 6.03 17.41 -1.16
C ARG A 107 6.65 17.85 0.16
N PRO A 108 6.75 16.93 1.12
CA PRO A 108 6.35 15.51 1.11
C PRO A 108 4.97 15.25 1.76
N ARG A 109 4.05 16.20 1.75
CA ARG A 109 2.81 16.18 2.54
C ARG A 109 1.62 15.57 1.80
N LEU A 110 0.83 14.78 2.54
CA LEU A 110 -0.51 14.35 2.15
C LEU A 110 -1.55 15.04 3.05
N ASP A 111 -2.70 15.33 2.47
CA ASP A 111 -3.96 15.48 3.17
C ASP A 111 -4.85 14.27 2.87
N TRP A 112 -6.02 14.22 3.44
CA TRP A 112 -6.91 13.06 3.36
C TRP A 112 -8.33 13.51 3.05
N ALA A 113 -9.02 12.74 2.22
CA ALA A 113 -10.45 12.89 1.96
C ALA A 113 -11.19 11.61 2.30
N ASP A 114 -12.44 11.75 2.71
CA ASP A 114 -13.35 10.62 2.84
C ASP A 114 -13.82 10.17 1.44
N LEU A 115 -13.69 8.88 1.14
CA LEU A 115 -14.13 8.32 -0.14
C LEU A 115 -15.66 8.42 -0.33
N ALA A 116 -16.41 8.51 0.76
CA ALA A 116 -17.87 8.68 0.72
C ALA A 116 -18.28 10.13 0.44
N ASP A 117 -17.41 11.12 0.67
CA ASP A 117 -17.68 12.51 0.37
C ASP A 117 -17.46 12.79 -1.13
N PRO A 118 -18.52 13.12 -1.91
CA PRO A 118 -18.38 13.42 -3.33
C PRO A 118 -17.55 14.67 -3.61
N THR A 119 -17.42 15.58 -2.64
CA THR A 119 -16.61 16.79 -2.77
C THR A 119 -15.13 16.56 -2.54
N ARG A 120 -14.78 15.44 -1.93
CA ARG A 120 -13.39 15.10 -1.53
C ARG A 120 -12.72 16.23 -0.74
N GLY A 121 -13.51 16.84 0.14
CA GLY A 121 -13.01 17.93 1.00
C GLY A 121 -11.84 17.47 1.88
N PRO A 122 -10.79 18.32 2.06
CA PRO A 122 -9.64 17.98 2.87
C PRO A 122 -10.00 17.90 4.35
N LEU A 123 -9.61 16.83 5.03
CA LEU A 123 -9.89 16.56 6.44
C LEU A 123 -8.75 16.97 7.39
N GLY A 124 -7.60 17.32 6.82
CA GLY A 124 -6.38 17.56 7.58
C GLY A 124 -5.69 16.29 8.09
N GLU A 125 -4.41 16.41 8.38
CA GLU A 125 -3.57 15.27 8.81
C GLU A 125 -4.02 14.65 10.14
N ALA A 126 -4.69 15.42 11.01
CA ALA A 126 -5.19 14.94 12.31
C ALA A 126 -6.20 13.78 12.19
N VAL A 127 -6.85 13.62 11.02
CA VAL A 127 -7.76 12.48 10.78
C VAL A 127 -7.06 11.13 10.88
N LEU A 128 -5.73 11.09 10.70
CA LEU A 128 -4.93 9.87 10.87
C LEU A 128 -5.02 9.27 12.27
N ALA A 129 -5.35 10.06 13.30
CA ALA A 129 -5.60 9.54 14.65
C ALA A 129 -6.77 8.53 14.72
N GLN A 130 -7.66 8.55 13.73
CA GLN A 130 -8.84 7.67 13.65
C GLN A 130 -8.57 6.39 12.85
N VAL A 131 -7.40 6.27 12.20
CA VAL A 131 -7.09 5.15 11.29
C VAL A 131 -6.85 3.87 12.08
N ASP A 132 -7.49 2.79 11.70
CA ASP A 132 -7.37 1.45 12.28
C ASP A 132 -6.53 0.50 11.43
N VAL A 133 -6.50 0.72 10.10
CA VAL A 133 -5.71 -0.03 9.14
C VAL A 133 -5.18 0.91 8.07
N ALA A 134 -3.90 0.81 7.74
CA ALA A 134 -3.30 1.58 6.65
C ALA A 134 -2.98 0.68 5.45
N LEU A 135 -3.80 0.79 4.37
CA LEU A 135 -3.49 0.20 3.07
C LEU A 135 -2.77 1.26 2.22
N ILE A 136 -1.53 0.99 1.84
CA ILE A 136 -0.67 1.98 1.18
C ILE A 136 -0.04 1.45 -0.11
N PRO A 137 0.34 2.32 -1.07
CA PRO A 137 1.08 1.91 -2.24
C PRO A 137 2.58 1.71 -1.96
N GLY A 138 3.21 0.91 -2.78
CA GLY A 138 4.67 0.73 -2.80
C GLY A 138 5.14 0.28 -4.17
N LEU A 139 6.44 0.28 -4.42
CA LEU A 139 7.06 -0.30 -5.62
C LEU A 139 7.54 -1.73 -5.35
N ALA A 140 8.17 -1.94 -4.20
CA ALA A 140 8.61 -3.25 -3.74
C ALA A 140 8.72 -3.23 -2.21
N VAL A 141 8.70 -4.41 -1.62
CA VAL A 141 8.95 -4.59 -0.18
C VAL A 141 9.94 -5.73 -0.01
N SER A 142 10.92 -5.56 0.88
CA SER A 142 11.83 -6.64 1.25
C SER A 142 11.14 -7.67 2.17
N GLU A 143 11.69 -8.89 2.23
CA GLU A 143 11.23 -9.91 3.19
C GLU A 143 11.31 -9.43 4.64
N ALA A 144 12.21 -8.49 4.94
CA ALA A 144 12.32 -7.82 6.24
C ALA A 144 11.31 -6.67 6.45
N GLY A 145 10.43 -6.40 5.49
CA GLY A 145 9.39 -5.38 5.60
C GLY A 145 9.81 -3.97 5.19
N VAL A 146 11.02 -3.77 4.67
CA VAL A 146 11.45 -2.44 4.21
C VAL A 146 10.77 -2.09 2.89
N ARG A 147 10.08 -0.93 2.84
CA ARG A 147 9.30 -0.50 1.69
C ARG A 147 10.10 0.43 0.76
N LEU A 148 10.18 0.10 -0.51
CA LEU A 148 10.62 1.01 -1.56
C LEU A 148 9.42 1.79 -2.11
N GLY A 149 9.38 3.09 -1.83
CA GLY A 149 8.33 3.99 -2.32
C GLY A 149 8.64 4.57 -3.70
N GLN A 150 7.68 5.33 -4.25
CA GLN A 150 7.76 5.99 -5.56
C GLN A 150 8.81 7.13 -5.66
N GLY A 151 9.40 7.55 -4.54
CA GLY A 151 10.41 8.62 -4.49
C GLY A 151 9.83 10.02 -4.24
N GLY A 152 8.55 10.13 -3.90
CA GLY A 152 7.92 11.39 -3.50
C GLY A 152 8.08 11.73 -2.03
N GLY A 153 8.49 10.76 -1.18
CA GLY A 153 8.63 10.92 0.26
C GLY A 153 7.31 11.00 1.04
N TYR A 154 6.17 10.90 0.37
CA TYR A 154 4.85 11.11 0.99
C TYR A 154 4.59 10.16 2.16
N TYR A 155 4.76 8.86 1.95
CA TYR A 155 4.51 7.87 3.00
C TYR A 155 5.63 7.78 4.03
N ASP A 156 6.87 8.07 3.64
CA ASP A 156 8.00 8.15 4.56
C ASP A 156 7.84 9.32 5.55
N HIS A 157 7.11 10.37 5.15
CA HIS A 157 6.67 11.45 6.02
C HIS A 157 5.40 11.10 6.81
N THR A 158 4.43 10.42 6.19
CA THR A 158 3.10 10.14 6.78
C THR A 158 3.13 9.04 7.84
N LEU A 159 3.89 7.95 7.61
CA LEU A 159 3.86 6.79 8.49
C LEU A 159 4.38 7.07 9.91
N PRO A 160 5.47 7.83 10.11
CA PRO A 160 5.86 8.25 11.46
C PRO A 160 4.78 9.07 12.17
N ARG A 161 4.06 9.94 11.44
CA ARG A 161 2.96 10.72 12.01
C ARG A 161 1.75 9.87 12.36
N LEU A 162 1.38 8.92 11.50
CA LEU A 162 0.36 7.92 11.81
C LEU A 162 0.70 7.19 13.11
N HIS A 163 1.91 6.67 13.24
CA HIS A 163 2.36 5.97 14.44
C HIS A 163 2.31 6.86 15.69
N ASN A 164 2.72 8.12 15.58
CA ASN A 164 2.66 9.07 16.70
C ASN A 164 1.21 9.38 17.10
N LEU A 165 0.32 9.63 16.14
CA LEU A 165 -1.08 9.95 16.40
C LEU A 165 -1.87 8.74 16.94
N THR A 166 -1.40 7.53 16.66
CA THR A 166 -2.04 6.28 17.11
C THR A 166 -1.19 5.53 18.15
N ALA A 167 -0.30 6.22 18.88
CA ALA A 167 0.67 5.61 19.80
C ALA A 167 0.05 4.71 20.88
N ALA A 168 -1.23 4.96 21.25
CA ALA A 168 -1.97 4.12 22.20
C ALA A 168 -2.45 2.77 21.61
N ARG A 169 -2.37 2.59 20.29
CA ARG A 169 -2.80 1.37 19.58
C ARG A 169 -1.94 1.16 18.34
N ARG A 170 -1.59 -0.08 18.05
CA ARG A 170 -0.83 -0.41 16.84
C ARG A 170 -1.78 -0.44 15.62
N VAL A 171 -1.51 0.42 14.66
CA VAL A 171 -2.18 0.41 13.35
C VAL A 171 -1.34 -0.41 12.39
N PRO A 172 -1.86 -1.52 11.84
CA PRO A 172 -1.11 -2.30 10.87
C PRO A 172 -0.99 -1.54 9.55
N VAL A 173 0.22 -1.56 8.98
CA VAL A 173 0.54 -0.97 7.68
C VAL A 173 0.72 -2.10 6.67
N VAL A 174 -0.15 -2.14 5.65
CA VAL A 174 -0.17 -3.17 4.60
C VAL A 174 0.10 -2.52 3.25
N VAL A 175 1.13 -2.98 2.56
CA VAL A 175 1.47 -2.49 1.21
C VAL A 175 0.78 -3.35 0.16
N VAL A 176 0.09 -2.72 -0.79
CA VAL A 176 -0.53 -3.42 -1.91
C VAL A 176 0.45 -3.51 -3.07
N LEU A 177 0.78 -4.73 -3.50
CA LEU A 177 1.82 -5.04 -4.47
C LEU A 177 1.36 -6.01 -5.55
N HIS A 178 2.10 -6.07 -6.66
CA HIS A 178 2.05 -7.23 -7.55
C HIS A 178 2.80 -8.41 -6.94
N ASP A 179 2.49 -9.63 -7.40
CA ASP A 179 3.01 -10.87 -6.77
C ASP A 179 4.54 -10.97 -6.74
N HIS A 180 5.24 -10.35 -7.69
CA HIS A 180 6.70 -10.44 -7.83
C HIS A 180 7.46 -9.29 -7.13
N GLU A 181 6.77 -8.42 -6.40
CA GLU A 181 7.37 -7.20 -5.81
C GLU A 181 7.75 -7.37 -4.33
N VAL A 182 7.58 -8.56 -3.79
CA VAL A 182 8.25 -8.96 -2.54
C VAL A 182 9.57 -9.62 -2.91
N VAL A 183 10.66 -9.05 -2.44
CA VAL A 183 12.03 -9.44 -2.80
C VAL A 183 12.90 -9.62 -1.55
N PRO A 184 14.01 -10.37 -1.61
CA PRO A 184 14.86 -10.56 -0.43
C PRO A 184 15.36 -9.25 0.17
N GLN A 185 15.74 -8.27 -0.66
CA GLN A 185 16.23 -6.96 -0.24
C GLN A 185 15.83 -5.87 -1.23
N VAL A 186 15.63 -4.66 -0.71
CA VAL A 186 15.52 -3.41 -1.49
C VAL A 186 16.61 -2.44 -1.04
N PRO A 187 17.02 -1.48 -1.90
CA PRO A 187 17.87 -0.38 -1.43
C PRO A 187 17.15 0.40 -0.33
N ALA A 188 17.79 0.56 0.81
CA ALA A 188 17.21 1.14 1.99
C ALA A 188 18.20 2.02 2.76
N ASP A 189 17.68 3.05 3.43
CA ASP A 189 18.38 3.82 4.45
C ASP A 189 17.59 3.79 5.78
N GLU A 190 18.13 4.44 6.79
CA GLU A 190 17.56 4.47 8.14
C GLU A 190 16.17 5.16 8.25
N HIS A 191 15.78 5.93 7.21
CA HIS A 191 14.52 6.66 7.19
C HIS A 191 13.40 5.91 6.48
N ASP A 192 13.72 4.77 5.83
CA ASP A 192 12.70 4.00 5.11
C ASP A 192 11.73 3.31 6.08
N ALA A 193 10.45 3.44 5.78
CA ALA A 193 9.41 2.85 6.60
C ALA A 193 9.41 1.32 6.50
N VAL A 194 9.35 0.68 7.67
CA VAL A 194 9.08 -0.76 7.79
C VAL A 194 7.58 -0.98 7.93
N VAL A 195 7.06 -1.94 7.17
CA VAL A 195 5.63 -2.26 7.09
C VAL A 195 5.35 -3.64 7.69
N ASP A 196 4.08 -3.90 8.06
CA ASP A 196 3.70 -5.11 8.80
C ASP A 196 3.32 -6.27 7.88
N ALA A 197 2.77 -5.97 6.71
CA ALA A 197 2.28 -6.98 5.78
C ALA A 197 2.26 -6.46 4.34
N VAL A 198 2.08 -7.38 3.41
CA VAL A 198 1.82 -7.10 2.00
C VAL A 198 0.52 -7.77 1.57
N LEU A 199 -0.25 -7.10 0.72
CA LEU A 199 -1.42 -7.66 0.04
C LEU A 199 -1.09 -7.83 -1.44
N ARG A 200 -1.25 -9.06 -1.96
CA ARG A 200 -0.97 -9.42 -3.36
C ARG A 200 -2.09 -10.24 -3.97
N PRO A 201 -2.34 -10.15 -5.30
CA PRO A 201 -3.43 -10.88 -5.95
C PRO A 201 -3.32 -12.40 -5.79
N GLY A 202 -2.11 -12.96 -5.88
CA GLY A 202 -1.89 -14.40 -5.89
C GLY A 202 -1.81 -15.06 -4.52
N THR A 203 -1.53 -14.30 -3.45
CA THR A 203 -1.28 -14.85 -2.11
C THR A 203 -2.12 -14.21 -1.00
N GLY A 204 -2.90 -13.17 -1.32
CA GLY A 204 -3.62 -12.41 -0.31
C GLY A 204 -2.69 -11.61 0.60
N VAL A 205 -3.10 -11.42 1.86
CA VAL A 205 -2.31 -10.71 2.86
C VAL A 205 -1.34 -11.67 3.52
N VAL A 206 -0.05 -11.31 3.47
CA VAL A 206 1.04 -12.07 4.11
C VAL A 206 1.78 -11.13 5.07
N GLY A 207 1.82 -11.51 6.34
CA GLY A 207 2.62 -10.83 7.35
C GLY A 207 4.11 -10.94 7.03
N LEU A 208 4.86 -9.89 7.33
CA LEU A 208 6.31 -9.87 7.17
C LEU A 208 6.97 -10.11 8.52
N GLY A 209 8.04 -10.91 8.52
CA GLY A 209 8.74 -11.24 9.75
C GLY A 209 9.42 -10.00 10.34
N ARG A 210 9.10 -9.70 11.59
CA ARG A 210 9.96 -8.88 12.47
C ARG A 210 10.75 -9.81 13.37
#